data_ceeff9c7abd522ed8407cb764d47d8c6
#
_entry.id   ceeff9c7abd522ed8407cb764d47d8c6
#
_cell.length_a   1.000
_cell.length_b   1.000
_cell.length_c   1.000
_cell.angle_alpha   90.00
_cell.angle_beta   90.00
_cell.angle_gamma   90.00
#
_symmetry.space_group_name_H-M   'P 1'
#
loop_
_entity.id
_entity.type
_entity.pdbx_description
1 polymer ?
#
loop_
_entity_poly.entity_id
_entity_poly.type
_entity_poly.pdbx_seq_one_letter_code
_entity_poly.pdbx_strand_id
1 'polypeptide(L)'
;MKKIVYAIAGLAAVTMVGSAQAGTLEDVQARGVLNCIVSTGTPGFSNPDDSGKWQGFDVDFCRATAAAVLGDADKVRYVSTTGSNRFTMLNSGEGDLLYRVTTITFRRDVDVKLTFLGVNYYDGQGFMVAKD
;
A
#
# COMPACT_ATOMS: atom_id res chain seq x y z
N MET A 1 -47.61 37.30 45.27
CA MET A 1 -46.47 37.60 44.39
C MET A 1 -45.76 36.28 44.05
N LYS A 2 -46.05 35.68 42.89
CA LYS A 2 -45.53 34.39 42.48
C LYS A 2 -44.28 34.63 41.58
N LYS A 3 -43.12 34.19 42.04
CA LYS A 3 -41.89 34.26 41.24
C LYS A 3 -41.83 33.06 40.29
N ILE A 4 -41.91 33.32 39.00
CA ILE A 4 -41.75 32.32 37.94
C ILE A 4 -40.25 32.21 37.66
N VAL A 5 -39.68 31.04 37.94
CA VAL A 5 -38.28 30.69 37.59
C VAL A 5 -38.30 29.99 36.24
N TYR A 6 -37.76 30.63 35.19
CA TYR A 6 -37.55 30.00 33.88
C TYR A 6 -36.27 29.20 33.93
N ALA A 7 -36.36 27.88 33.92
CA ALA A 7 -35.25 26.99 33.71
C ALA A 7 -34.97 26.91 32.18
N ILE A 8 -33.89 27.51 31.75
CA ILE A 8 -33.39 27.38 30.38
C ILE A 8 -32.61 26.07 30.31
N ALA A 9 -33.23 25.02 29.78
CA ALA A 9 -32.55 23.78 29.43
C ALA A 9 -31.77 23.99 28.12
N GLY A 10 -30.48 24.24 28.25
CA GLY A 10 -29.56 24.29 27.11
C GLY A 10 -29.36 22.88 26.50
N LEU A 11 -29.97 22.65 25.35
CA LEU A 11 -29.79 21.43 24.58
C LEU A 11 -28.39 21.48 23.87
N ALA A 12 -27.36 20.94 24.52
CA ALA A 12 -26.07 20.76 23.92
C ALA A 12 -26.18 19.63 22.87
N ALA A 13 -26.36 20.00 21.61
CA ALA A 13 -26.24 19.07 20.48
C ALA A 13 -24.78 18.71 20.33
N VAL A 14 -24.38 17.57 20.89
CA VAL A 14 -23.08 16.95 20.60
C VAL A 14 -23.13 16.42 19.16
N THR A 15 -22.64 17.21 18.22
CA THR A 15 -22.38 16.74 16.87
C THR A 15 -21.25 15.71 16.94
N MET A 16 -21.60 14.42 16.95
CA MET A 16 -20.63 13.36 16.67
C MET A 16 -20.18 13.52 15.21
N VAL A 17 -19.10 14.23 15.03
CA VAL A 17 -18.35 14.17 13.76
C VAL A 17 -17.77 12.75 13.71
N GLY A 18 -18.49 11.84 13.04
CA GLY A 18 -17.96 10.55 12.72
C GLY A 18 -16.67 10.78 11.94
N SER A 19 -15.54 10.36 12.49
CA SER A 19 -14.28 10.33 11.77
C SER A 19 -14.50 9.38 10.59
N ALA A 20 -14.76 9.93 9.39
CA ALA A 20 -14.65 9.17 8.18
C ALA A 20 -13.21 8.66 8.17
N GLN A 21 -13.03 7.35 8.31
CA GLN A 21 -11.71 6.74 8.20
C GLN A 21 -11.26 7.03 6.77
N ALA A 22 -10.25 7.89 6.62
CA ALA A 22 -9.66 8.16 5.33
C ALA A 22 -9.20 6.82 4.73
N GLY A 23 -9.46 6.60 3.45
CA GLY A 23 -8.97 5.41 2.76
C GLY A 23 -7.46 5.53 2.49
N THR A 24 -6.84 4.45 2.08
CA THR A 24 -5.41 4.43 1.77
C THR A 24 -5.01 5.51 0.75
N LEU A 25 -5.89 5.80 -0.22
CA LEU A 25 -5.63 6.83 -1.23
C LEU A 25 -5.55 8.23 -0.62
N GLU A 26 -6.51 8.59 0.23
CA GLU A 26 -6.55 9.87 0.93
C GLU A 26 -5.34 10.04 1.85
N ASP A 27 -4.92 8.98 2.53
CA ASP A 27 -3.72 8.98 3.38
C ASP A 27 -2.44 9.19 2.58
N VAL A 28 -2.31 8.54 1.41
CA VAL A 28 -1.19 8.72 0.48
C VAL A 28 -1.15 10.15 -0.06
N GLN A 29 -2.30 10.69 -0.47
CA GLN A 29 -2.40 12.06 -0.97
C GLN A 29 -2.08 13.10 0.10
N ALA A 30 -2.58 12.92 1.32
CA ALA A 30 -2.30 13.81 2.45
C ALA A 30 -0.82 13.78 2.85
N ARG A 31 -0.18 12.61 2.82
CA ARG A 31 1.24 12.43 3.12
C ARG A 31 2.13 12.92 1.97
N GLY A 32 1.65 12.91 0.74
CA GLY A 32 2.38 13.33 -0.45
C GLY A 32 3.49 12.37 -0.90
N VAL A 33 3.49 11.14 -0.44
CA VAL A 33 4.45 10.09 -0.82
C VAL A 33 3.79 8.71 -0.78
N LEU A 34 4.08 7.87 -1.77
CA LEU A 34 3.64 6.47 -1.86
C LEU A 34 4.68 5.56 -1.21
N ASN A 35 4.28 4.78 -0.21
CA ASN A 35 5.11 3.73 0.37
C ASN A 35 4.91 2.44 -0.41
N CYS A 36 5.87 2.08 -1.25
CA CYS A 36 5.77 0.91 -2.12
C CYS A 36 6.66 -0.22 -1.62
N ILE A 37 6.06 -1.36 -1.28
CA ILE A 37 6.78 -2.54 -0.84
C ILE A 37 7.33 -3.28 -2.07
N VAL A 38 8.66 -3.49 -2.07
CA VAL A 38 9.40 -4.16 -3.15
C VAL A 38 10.28 -5.28 -2.61
N SER A 39 10.85 -6.12 -3.47
CA SER A 39 11.80 -7.14 -3.02
C SER A 39 13.20 -6.55 -2.76
N THR A 40 13.98 -7.21 -1.94
CA THR A 40 15.41 -6.92 -1.74
C THR A 40 16.24 -7.65 -2.78
N GLY A 41 16.43 -7.08 -3.96
CA GLY A 41 17.38 -7.63 -4.93
C GLY A 41 16.87 -8.80 -5.76
N THR A 42 15.75 -8.60 -6.45
CA THR A 42 15.33 -9.46 -7.56
C THR A 42 15.71 -8.76 -8.87
N PRO A 43 16.80 -9.19 -9.55
CA PRO A 43 17.26 -8.56 -10.77
C PRO A 43 16.15 -8.48 -11.84
N GLY A 44 16.03 -7.33 -12.51
CA GLY A 44 14.99 -7.07 -13.49
C GLY A 44 13.64 -6.64 -12.92
N PHE A 45 13.32 -6.96 -11.66
CA PHE A 45 12.08 -6.58 -11.00
C PHE A 45 12.24 -5.45 -9.99
N SER A 46 13.03 -5.63 -8.96
CA SER A 46 13.38 -4.56 -8.01
C SER A 46 14.74 -4.81 -7.43
N ASN A 47 15.68 -3.96 -7.76
CA ASN A 47 17.05 -4.03 -7.30
C ASN A 47 17.64 -2.62 -7.23
N PRO A 48 18.29 -2.23 -6.13
CA PRO A 48 19.06 -1.00 -6.13
C PRO A 48 20.32 -1.18 -7.00
N ASP A 49 20.70 -0.16 -7.73
CA ASP A 49 21.99 -0.09 -8.42
C ASP A 49 23.12 0.26 -7.44
N ASP A 50 24.35 0.37 -7.95
CA ASP A 50 25.54 0.67 -7.15
C ASP A 50 25.47 2.04 -6.45
N SER A 51 24.62 2.95 -6.92
CA SER A 51 24.34 4.25 -6.28
C SER A 51 23.21 4.18 -5.25
N GLY A 52 22.57 3.04 -5.10
CA GLY A 52 21.41 2.86 -4.24
C GLY A 52 20.07 3.26 -4.87
N LYS A 53 20.06 3.62 -6.16
CA LYS A 53 18.82 3.95 -6.88
C LYS A 53 18.08 2.69 -7.27
N TRP A 54 16.82 2.61 -6.88
CA TRP A 54 15.94 1.51 -7.22
C TRP A 54 15.59 1.50 -8.71
N GLN A 55 15.59 0.30 -9.31
CA GLN A 55 15.26 0.08 -10.72
C GLN A 55 14.62 -1.29 -10.94
N GLY A 56 13.88 -1.42 -12.03
CA GLY A 56 13.25 -2.65 -12.48
C GLY A 56 11.74 -2.57 -12.59
N PHE A 57 11.16 -3.64 -13.11
CA PHE A 57 9.74 -3.72 -13.47
C PHE A 57 8.78 -3.35 -12.32
N ASP A 58 8.98 -3.92 -11.13
CA ASP A 58 8.16 -3.61 -9.96
C ASP A 58 8.33 -2.14 -9.52
N VAL A 59 9.55 -1.61 -9.62
CA VAL A 59 9.87 -0.22 -9.30
C VAL A 59 9.15 0.75 -10.25
N ASP A 60 9.08 0.41 -11.54
CA ASP A 60 8.40 1.23 -12.54
C ASP A 60 6.88 1.25 -12.30
N PHE A 61 6.28 0.17 -11.83
CA PHE A 61 4.88 0.15 -11.40
C PHE A 61 4.64 1.01 -10.15
N CYS A 62 5.55 1.01 -9.17
CA CYS A 62 5.49 1.94 -8.04
C CYS A 62 5.49 3.40 -8.52
N ARG A 63 6.39 3.73 -9.45
CA ARG A 63 6.52 5.07 -10.03
C ARG A 63 5.28 5.47 -10.84
N ALA A 64 4.75 4.55 -11.65
CA ALA A 64 3.53 4.79 -12.41
C ALA A 64 2.33 5.06 -11.47
N THR A 65 2.22 4.30 -10.39
CA THR A 65 1.17 4.53 -9.39
C THR A 65 1.34 5.88 -8.70
N ALA A 66 2.57 6.25 -8.29
CA ALA A 66 2.82 7.56 -7.69
C ALA A 66 2.49 8.70 -8.64
N ALA A 67 2.84 8.58 -9.93
CA ALA A 67 2.47 9.56 -10.94
C ALA A 67 0.95 9.70 -11.08
N ALA A 68 0.22 8.59 -11.03
CA ALA A 68 -1.24 8.59 -11.15
C ALA A 68 -1.94 9.23 -9.94
N VAL A 69 -1.48 8.96 -8.70
CA VAL A 69 -2.17 9.39 -7.48
C VAL A 69 -1.63 10.70 -6.89
N LEU A 70 -0.37 11.05 -7.18
CA LEU A 70 0.33 12.23 -6.64
C LEU A 70 0.80 13.21 -7.73
N GLY A 71 0.62 12.87 -9.01
CA GLY A 71 1.08 13.67 -10.14
C GLY A 71 2.61 13.67 -10.34
N ASP A 72 3.35 12.82 -9.63
CA ASP A 72 4.82 12.80 -9.65
C ASP A 72 5.34 11.38 -9.42
N ALA A 73 6.08 10.85 -10.40
CA ALA A 73 6.63 9.49 -10.37
C ALA A 73 7.76 9.31 -9.33
N ASP A 74 8.37 10.39 -8.87
CA ASP A 74 9.48 10.31 -7.91
C ASP A 74 9.02 10.39 -6.45
N LYS A 75 7.74 10.62 -6.21
CA LYS A 75 7.14 10.60 -4.87
C LYS A 75 6.89 9.18 -4.34
N VAL A 76 7.92 8.36 -4.37
CA VAL A 76 7.90 6.97 -3.90
C VAL A 76 8.94 6.75 -2.82
N ARG A 77 8.54 6.14 -1.72
CA ARG A 77 9.42 5.53 -0.74
C ARG A 77 9.40 4.03 -0.91
N TYR A 78 10.52 3.44 -1.26
CA TYR A 78 10.64 1.99 -1.40
C TYR A 78 10.86 1.33 -0.04
N VAL A 79 10.03 0.33 0.27
CA VAL A 79 10.10 -0.46 1.50
C VAL A 79 10.51 -1.87 1.08
N SER A 80 11.75 -2.22 1.32
CA SER A 80 12.28 -3.53 0.92
C SER A 80 11.82 -4.63 1.87
N THR A 81 11.47 -5.80 1.32
CA THR A 81 10.94 -6.92 2.08
C THR A 81 11.40 -8.28 1.56
N THR A 82 11.35 -9.27 2.43
CA THR A 82 11.59 -10.68 2.09
C THR A 82 10.30 -11.38 1.66
N GLY A 83 10.42 -12.63 1.17
CA GLY A 83 9.26 -13.46 0.84
C GLY A 83 8.36 -13.80 2.02
N SER A 84 8.90 -13.82 3.24
CA SER A 84 8.19 -14.24 4.45
C SER A 84 7.39 -13.13 5.12
N ASN A 85 7.85 -11.88 5.10
CA ASN A 85 7.22 -10.79 5.85
C ASN A 85 6.40 -9.79 5.00
N ARG A 86 6.41 -9.91 3.66
CA ARG A 86 5.76 -8.95 2.76
C ARG A 86 4.27 -8.70 3.04
N PHE A 87 3.54 -9.75 3.38
CA PHE A 87 2.10 -9.64 3.65
C PHE A 87 1.82 -9.03 5.03
N THR A 88 2.65 -9.36 6.02
CA THR A 88 2.55 -8.74 7.34
C THR A 88 2.81 -7.24 7.25
N MET A 89 3.84 -6.83 6.51
CA MET A 89 4.17 -5.42 6.31
C MET A 89 3.08 -4.64 5.56
N LEU A 90 2.43 -5.27 4.56
CA LEU A 90 1.29 -4.64 3.89
C LEU A 90 0.10 -4.50 4.84
N ASN A 91 -0.23 -5.57 5.58
CA ASN A 91 -1.36 -5.57 6.50
C ASN A 91 -1.15 -4.67 7.74
N SER A 92 0.10 -4.42 8.14
CA SER A 92 0.43 -3.48 9.22
C SER A 92 0.46 -2.02 8.78
N GLY A 93 0.31 -1.75 7.47
CA GLY A 93 0.34 -0.39 6.93
C GLY A 93 1.75 0.20 6.79
N GLU A 94 2.80 -0.62 6.85
CA GLU A 94 4.17 -0.18 6.59
C GLU A 94 4.37 0.22 5.12
N GLY A 95 3.53 -0.29 4.22
CA GLY A 95 3.43 0.13 2.83
C GLY A 95 1.99 0.19 2.37
N ASP A 96 1.74 1.01 1.37
CA ASP A 96 0.43 1.22 0.78
C ASP A 96 0.12 0.21 -0.32
N LEU A 97 1.15 -0.21 -1.04
CA LEU A 97 1.10 -1.17 -2.14
C LEU A 97 2.27 -2.16 -2.06
N LEU A 98 2.03 -3.35 -2.61
CA LEU A 98 3.02 -4.40 -2.76
C LEU A 98 3.21 -4.71 -4.25
N TYR A 99 4.29 -4.20 -4.84
CA TYR A 99 4.79 -4.60 -6.14
C TYR A 99 6.03 -5.49 -5.95
N ARG A 100 5.80 -6.78 -5.90
CA ARG A 100 6.85 -7.74 -5.59
C ARG A 100 6.45 -9.13 -6.05
N VAL A 101 7.10 -9.69 -7.06
CA VAL A 101 6.90 -11.06 -7.58
C VAL A 101 5.95 -11.93 -6.74
N THR A 102 4.66 -11.60 -6.77
CA THR A 102 3.64 -12.17 -5.89
C THR A 102 2.51 -12.80 -6.72
N THR A 103 2.47 -14.12 -6.73
CA THR A 103 1.42 -14.87 -7.44
C THR A 103 0.07 -14.67 -6.79
N ILE A 104 -0.97 -14.42 -7.59
CA ILE A 104 -2.36 -14.41 -7.16
C ILE A 104 -2.76 -15.86 -6.82
N THR A 105 -3.24 -16.06 -5.60
CA THR A 105 -3.79 -17.36 -5.16
C THR A 105 -5.01 -17.12 -4.30
N PHE A 106 -5.97 -18.05 -4.34
CA PHE A 106 -7.18 -18.01 -3.51
C PHE A 106 -6.84 -17.80 -2.03
N ARG A 107 -5.84 -18.53 -1.50
CA ARG A 107 -5.41 -18.39 -0.11
C ARG A 107 -4.93 -16.96 0.21
N ARG A 108 -4.19 -16.32 -0.69
CA ARG A 108 -3.69 -14.97 -0.45
C ARG A 108 -4.80 -13.93 -0.49
N ASP A 109 -5.76 -14.14 -1.36
CA ASP A 109 -6.93 -13.27 -1.47
C ASP A 109 -7.85 -13.39 -0.24
N VAL A 110 -8.21 -14.60 0.15
CA VAL A 110 -9.21 -14.88 1.18
C VAL A 110 -8.62 -14.93 2.59
N ASP A 111 -7.58 -15.77 2.81
CA ASP A 111 -7.05 -15.99 4.16
C ASP A 111 -6.13 -14.85 4.62
N VAL A 112 -5.31 -14.32 3.71
CA VAL A 112 -4.37 -13.25 4.01
C VAL A 112 -5.01 -11.87 3.83
N LYS A 113 -6.22 -11.82 3.25
CA LYS A 113 -7.02 -10.60 3.02
C LYS A 113 -6.29 -9.57 2.16
N LEU A 114 -5.66 -10.04 1.07
CA LEU A 114 -5.03 -9.17 0.10
C LEU A 114 -6.04 -8.81 -0.99
N THR A 115 -6.05 -7.56 -1.40
CA THR A 115 -6.77 -7.15 -2.61
C THR A 115 -5.80 -7.10 -3.78
N PHE A 116 -5.98 -8.00 -4.75
CA PHE A 116 -5.18 -8.00 -5.97
C PHE A 116 -5.78 -7.04 -6.99
N LEU A 117 -4.99 -6.07 -7.44
CA LEU A 117 -5.44 -5.04 -8.39
C LEU A 117 -5.40 -5.52 -9.84
N GLY A 118 -4.56 -6.50 -10.16
CA GLY A 118 -4.42 -7.05 -11.50
C GLY A 118 -3.15 -7.89 -11.65
N VAL A 119 -3.03 -8.52 -12.82
CA VAL A 119 -1.82 -9.24 -13.25
C VAL A 119 -1.00 -8.31 -14.12
N ASN A 120 0.22 -7.99 -13.69
CA ASN A 120 1.16 -7.17 -14.43
C ASN A 120 2.28 -7.99 -15.09
N TYR A 121 2.45 -9.26 -14.71
CA TYR A 121 3.43 -10.16 -15.27
C TYR A 121 2.91 -11.60 -15.28
N TYR A 122 3.04 -12.30 -16.38
CA TYR A 122 2.72 -13.73 -16.49
C TYR A 122 3.99 -14.53 -16.32
N ASP A 123 4.05 -15.28 -15.23
CA ASP A 123 5.15 -16.17 -14.89
C ASP A 123 4.83 -17.61 -15.30
N GLY A 124 5.83 -18.49 -15.26
CA GLY A 124 5.70 -19.89 -15.62
C GLY A 124 6.67 -20.76 -14.83
N GLN A 125 6.45 -22.06 -14.93
CA GLN A 125 7.35 -23.07 -14.38
C GLN A 125 8.14 -23.76 -15.48
N GLY A 126 9.40 -24.06 -15.20
CA GLY A 126 10.28 -24.84 -16.04
C GLY A 126 10.98 -25.93 -15.23
N PHE A 127 11.50 -26.93 -15.90
CA PHE A 127 12.30 -27.96 -15.28
C PHE A 127 13.78 -27.69 -15.55
N MET A 128 14.59 -27.72 -14.51
CA MET A 128 16.04 -27.67 -14.63
C MET A 128 16.56 -29.10 -14.62
N VAL A 129 17.33 -29.46 -15.65
CA VAL A 129 17.98 -30.76 -15.78
C VAL A 129 19.48 -30.56 -15.89
N ALA A 130 20.26 -31.61 -15.52
CA ALA A 130 21.71 -31.59 -15.75
C ALA A 130 21.96 -31.44 -17.25
N LYS A 131 23.02 -30.70 -17.59
CA LYS A 131 23.54 -30.65 -18.97
C LYS A 131 24.36 -31.90 -19.18
N ASP A 132 24.02 -32.68 -20.21
CA ASP A 132 24.78 -33.83 -20.68
C ASP A 132 26.14 -33.38 -21.27
#